data_f07f3c0e8fd2ad74bbd6dd369f1dc189
#
_entry.id   f07f3c0e8fd2ad74bbd6dd369f1dc189
#
_cell.length_a   1.000
_cell.length_b   1.000
_cell.length_c   1.000
_cell.angle_alpha   90.00
_cell.angle_beta   90.00
_cell.angle_gamma   90.00
#
_symmetry.space_group_name_H-M   'P 1'
#
loop_
_entity.id
_entity.type
_entity.pdbx_description
1 polymer ?
#
loop_
_entity_poly.entity_id
_entity_poly.type
_entity_poly.pdbx_seq_one_letter_code
_entity_poly.pdbx_strand_id
1 'polypeptide(L)'
;MRVLPLLGLLVVLIQSARADEGASLGPTDRTAIRAVIEGQLAAFQRDDERAAFRLASPMIQQQFQSSGNFMRMVRSAYPAVYRPREVQFGEIETTGGTIIQRVELIGPDGVPALAHYVMQRQPDGSWRINGCFLTASEQRTT
;
A
#
# COMPACT_ATOMS: atom_id res chain seq x y z
N MET A 1 12.62 65.32 28.61
CA MET A 1 12.97 63.86 28.52
C MET A 1 11.90 63.19 27.73
N ARG A 2 12.21 62.85 26.50
CA ARG A 2 11.28 62.06 25.67
C ARG A 2 11.72 60.61 25.70
N VAL A 3 10.88 59.75 26.33
CA VAL A 3 11.07 58.32 26.28
C VAL A 3 10.42 57.84 25.02
N LEU A 4 11.22 57.34 24.08
CA LEU A 4 10.72 56.60 22.91
C LEU A 4 10.30 55.21 23.35
N PRO A 5 9.06 54.77 23.08
CA PRO A 5 8.75 53.38 23.26
C PRO A 5 9.40 52.56 22.15
N LEU A 6 10.23 51.62 22.55
CA LEU A 6 10.70 50.57 21.66
C LEU A 6 9.48 49.72 21.26
N LEU A 7 9.02 49.93 20.05
CA LEU A 7 8.03 49.03 19.46
C LEU A 7 8.75 47.72 19.11
N GLY A 8 8.68 46.77 20.02
CA GLY A 8 9.14 45.43 19.75
C GLY A 8 8.24 44.82 18.68
N LEU A 9 8.79 44.75 17.46
CA LEU A 9 8.15 43.99 16.38
C LEU A 9 8.19 42.52 16.74
N LEU A 10 7.11 42.02 17.30
CA LEU A 10 6.90 40.56 17.50
C LEU A 10 6.63 39.95 16.13
N VAL A 11 7.69 39.47 15.48
CA VAL A 11 7.56 38.64 14.30
C VAL A 11 7.04 37.30 14.78
N VAL A 12 5.72 37.10 14.76
CA VAL A 12 5.12 35.81 14.89
C VAL A 12 5.44 35.05 13.60
N LEU A 13 6.47 34.24 13.65
CA LEU A 13 6.68 33.22 12.63
C LEU A 13 5.54 32.25 12.74
N ILE A 14 4.50 32.46 11.97
CA ILE A 14 3.49 31.44 11.71
C ILE A 14 4.21 30.41 10.84
N GLN A 15 4.83 29.44 11.49
CA GLN A 15 5.16 28.20 10.81
C GLN A 15 3.84 27.56 10.47
N SER A 16 3.38 27.84 9.27
CA SER A 16 2.34 27.00 8.67
C SER A 16 2.92 25.60 8.62
N ALA A 17 2.51 24.74 9.56
CA ALA A 17 2.66 23.33 9.39
C ALA A 17 1.91 23.00 8.10
N ARG A 18 2.62 22.97 7.00
CA ARG A 18 2.12 22.38 5.78
C ARG A 18 1.87 20.92 6.14
N ALA A 19 0.60 20.57 6.27
CA ALA A 19 0.22 19.18 6.17
C ALA A 19 0.95 18.65 4.95
N ASP A 20 1.76 17.62 5.16
CA ASP A 20 2.64 17.06 4.15
C ASP A 20 1.80 16.29 3.14
N GLU A 21 0.92 17.00 2.44
CA GLU A 21 0.14 16.50 1.32
C GLU A 21 1.11 16.32 0.16
N GLY A 22 1.75 15.16 0.12
CA GLY A 22 2.64 14.80 -0.97
C GLY A 22 4.11 14.65 -0.58
N ALA A 23 4.39 14.30 0.68
CA ALA A 23 5.68 13.73 1.00
C ALA A 23 5.91 12.55 0.05
N SER A 24 6.87 12.72 -0.85
CA SER A 24 7.31 11.61 -1.68
C SER A 24 7.74 10.47 -0.76
N LEU A 25 7.30 9.24 -1.06
CA LEU A 25 7.67 8.07 -0.31
C LEU A 25 9.18 7.93 -0.28
N GLY A 26 9.75 7.89 0.91
CA GLY A 26 11.17 7.64 1.10
C GLY A 26 11.51 6.17 0.88
N PRO A 27 12.83 5.85 0.84
CA PRO A 27 13.28 4.46 0.68
C PRO A 27 12.73 3.51 1.75
N THR A 28 12.59 4.00 2.99
CA THR A 28 12.03 3.22 4.11
C THR A 28 10.58 2.83 3.85
N ASP A 29 9.76 3.75 3.34
CA ASP A 29 8.36 3.48 2.99
C ASP A 29 8.25 2.46 1.86
N ARG A 30 9.07 2.61 0.83
CA ARG A 30 9.09 1.69 -0.31
C ARG A 30 9.46 0.26 0.12
N THR A 31 10.44 0.14 0.97
CA THR A 31 10.86 -1.16 1.54
C THR A 31 9.75 -1.76 2.40
N ALA A 32 9.09 -0.96 3.23
CA ALA A 32 8.00 -1.42 4.10
C ALA A 32 6.77 -1.86 3.29
N ILE A 33 6.39 -1.10 2.26
CA ILE A 33 5.28 -1.45 1.36
C ILE A 33 5.56 -2.79 0.68
N ARG A 34 6.75 -2.96 0.12
CA ARG A 34 7.17 -4.20 -0.51
C ARG A 34 7.11 -5.37 0.46
N ALA A 35 7.63 -5.20 1.68
CA ALA A 35 7.65 -6.24 2.70
C ALA A 35 6.24 -6.69 3.09
N VAL A 36 5.28 -5.77 3.19
CA VAL A 36 3.87 -6.09 3.48
C VAL A 36 3.26 -6.96 2.37
N ILE A 37 3.46 -6.59 1.12
CA ILE A 37 2.94 -7.35 -0.02
C ILE A 37 3.61 -8.73 -0.12
N GLU A 38 4.94 -8.79 -0.01
CA GLU A 38 5.67 -10.05 0.01
C GLU A 38 5.21 -10.96 1.15
N GLY A 39 4.98 -10.39 2.33
CA GLY A 39 4.47 -11.12 3.50
C GLY A 39 3.09 -11.71 3.26
N GLN A 40 2.19 -10.97 2.61
CA GLN A 40 0.87 -11.48 2.28
C GLN A 40 0.91 -12.57 1.20
N LEU A 41 1.71 -12.38 0.15
CA LEU A 41 1.93 -13.40 -0.88
C LEU A 41 2.49 -14.70 -0.27
N ALA A 42 3.46 -14.58 0.63
CA ALA A 42 4.02 -15.74 1.33
C ALA A 42 2.98 -16.44 2.23
N ALA A 43 2.13 -15.66 2.90
CA ALA A 43 1.04 -16.20 3.72
C ALA A 43 0.03 -16.99 2.87
N PHE A 44 -0.32 -16.50 1.68
CA PHE A 44 -1.16 -17.24 0.73
C PHE A 44 -0.49 -18.55 0.29
N GLN A 45 0.82 -18.53 0.03
CA GLN A 45 1.57 -19.73 -0.39
C GLN A 45 1.50 -20.87 0.63
N ARG A 46 1.44 -20.55 1.92
CA ARG A 46 1.36 -21.53 3.01
C ARG A 46 -0.05 -21.69 3.59
N ASP A 47 -1.06 -21.10 2.95
CA ASP A 47 -2.46 -21.10 3.42
C ASP A 47 -2.64 -20.55 4.84
N ASP A 48 -1.81 -19.57 5.22
CA ASP A 48 -1.91 -18.89 6.51
C ASP A 48 -2.88 -17.70 6.40
N GLU A 49 -4.17 -18.00 6.53
CA GLU A 49 -5.23 -17.02 6.37
C GLU A 49 -5.15 -15.87 7.41
N ARG A 50 -4.74 -16.18 8.64
CA ARG A 50 -4.62 -15.17 9.70
C ARG A 50 -3.49 -14.19 9.41
N ALA A 51 -2.33 -14.68 9.00
CA ALA A 51 -1.20 -13.83 8.63
C ALA A 51 -1.54 -12.95 7.43
N ALA A 52 -2.17 -13.51 6.40
CA ALA A 52 -2.61 -12.76 5.23
C ALA A 52 -3.62 -11.66 5.59
N PHE A 53 -4.59 -11.97 6.45
CA PHE A 53 -5.65 -11.05 6.84
C PHE A 53 -5.15 -9.92 7.72
N ARG A 54 -4.16 -10.16 8.60
CA ARG A 54 -3.53 -9.11 9.41
C ARG A 54 -2.85 -8.02 8.59
N LEU A 55 -2.38 -8.34 7.40
CA LEU A 55 -1.72 -7.40 6.49
C LEU A 55 -2.72 -6.57 5.66
N ALA A 56 -4.00 -6.92 5.70
CA ALA A 56 -5.07 -6.12 5.13
C ALA A 56 -5.46 -4.98 6.07
N SER A 57 -5.95 -3.89 5.48
CA SER A 57 -6.39 -2.72 6.24
C SER A 57 -7.61 -3.02 7.13
N PRO A 58 -7.87 -2.18 8.15
CA PRO A 58 -9.07 -2.33 8.98
C PRO A 58 -10.37 -2.34 8.18
N MET A 59 -10.46 -1.54 7.10
CA MET A 59 -11.65 -1.52 6.24
C MET A 59 -11.86 -2.87 5.55
N ILE A 60 -10.80 -3.47 5.02
CA ILE A 60 -10.87 -4.80 4.40
C ILE A 60 -11.25 -5.85 5.44
N GLN A 61 -10.66 -5.79 6.63
CA GLN A 61 -11.00 -6.73 7.70
C GLN A 61 -12.46 -6.63 8.12
N GLN A 62 -13.01 -5.43 8.18
CA GLN A 62 -14.44 -5.23 8.47
C GLN A 62 -15.32 -5.74 7.34
N GLN A 63 -14.93 -5.54 6.09
CA GLN A 63 -15.68 -5.96 4.91
C GLN A 63 -15.84 -7.50 4.86
N PHE A 64 -14.77 -8.23 5.12
CA PHE A 64 -14.77 -9.70 5.06
C PHE A 64 -15.10 -10.38 6.38
N GLN A 65 -14.98 -9.68 7.51
CA GLN A 65 -15.30 -10.10 8.87
C GLN A 65 -14.38 -11.18 9.45
N SER A 66 -13.90 -12.11 8.64
CA SER A 66 -13.01 -13.17 9.10
C SER A 66 -11.90 -13.47 8.10
N SER A 67 -10.79 -14.00 8.61
CA SER A 67 -9.68 -14.45 7.77
C SER A 67 -10.09 -15.58 6.82
N GLY A 68 -11.02 -16.44 7.23
CA GLY A 68 -11.53 -17.51 6.39
C GLY A 68 -12.34 -17.00 5.19
N ASN A 69 -13.21 -16.01 5.41
CA ASN A 69 -13.97 -15.38 4.33
C ASN A 69 -13.03 -14.66 3.34
N PHE A 70 -12.04 -13.96 3.86
CA PHE A 70 -11.03 -13.28 3.06
C PHE A 70 -10.25 -14.27 2.19
N MET A 71 -9.72 -15.34 2.78
CA MET A 71 -8.95 -16.34 2.05
C MET A 71 -9.79 -17.03 0.97
N ARG A 72 -11.05 -17.32 1.25
CA ARG A 72 -11.98 -17.92 0.30
C ARG A 72 -12.20 -17.04 -0.92
N MET A 73 -12.36 -15.76 -0.70
CA MET A 73 -12.49 -14.75 -1.77
C MET A 73 -11.24 -14.69 -2.63
N VAL A 74 -10.06 -14.59 -2.01
CA VAL A 74 -8.78 -14.50 -2.73
C VAL A 74 -8.55 -15.75 -3.59
N ARG A 75 -8.81 -16.92 -3.01
CA ARG A 75 -8.67 -18.20 -3.69
C ARG A 75 -9.55 -18.31 -4.94
N SER A 76 -10.79 -17.83 -4.86
CA SER A 76 -11.75 -17.94 -5.96
C SER A 76 -11.65 -16.81 -6.99
N ALA A 77 -11.40 -15.58 -6.54
CA ALA A 77 -11.43 -14.39 -7.42
C ALA A 77 -10.05 -13.93 -7.88
N TYR A 78 -8.99 -14.26 -7.15
CA TYR A 78 -7.62 -13.79 -7.41
C TYR A 78 -6.60 -14.92 -7.44
N PRO A 79 -6.78 -15.96 -8.29
CA PRO A 79 -5.86 -17.09 -8.32
C PRO A 79 -4.42 -16.69 -8.63
N ALA A 80 -4.19 -15.64 -9.42
CA ALA A 80 -2.85 -15.14 -9.73
C ALA A 80 -2.15 -14.52 -8.50
N VAL A 81 -2.92 -13.95 -7.56
CA VAL A 81 -2.40 -13.44 -6.27
C VAL A 81 -2.21 -14.60 -5.27
N TYR A 82 -3.14 -15.53 -5.27
CA TYR A 82 -3.10 -16.68 -4.37
C TYR A 82 -1.94 -17.63 -4.65
N ARG A 83 -1.67 -17.92 -5.92
CA ARG A 83 -0.62 -18.86 -6.36
C ARG A 83 0.13 -18.35 -7.59
N PRO A 84 0.85 -17.22 -7.51
CA PRO A 84 1.65 -16.76 -8.63
C PRO A 84 2.83 -17.70 -8.87
N ARG A 85 3.16 -17.92 -10.14
CA ARG A 85 4.40 -18.60 -10.54
C ARG A 85 5.61 -17.67 -10.50
N GLU A 86 5.38 -16.39 -10.84
CA GLU A 86 6.39 -15.34 -10.82
C GLU A 86 5.80 -14.06 -10.26
N VAL A 87 6.65 -13.30 -9.57
CA VAL A 87 6.31 -12.01 -8.96
C VAL A 87 7.42 -11.03 -9.28
N GLN A 88 7.08 -9.89 -9.88
CA GLN A 88 8.03 -8.82 -10.15
C GLN A 88 7.44 -7.48 -9.69
N PHE A 89 8.09 -6.84 -8.73
CA PHE A 89 7.69 -5.52 -8.25
C PHE A 89 8.03 -4.46 -9.28
N GLY A 90 7.05 -3.62 -9.59
CA GLY A 90 7.19 -2.47 -10.45
C GLY A 90 7.24 -1.16 -9.67
N GLU A 91 6.80 -0.10 -10.30
CA GLU A 91 6.80 1.23 -9.72
C GLU A 91 5.69 1.44 -8.69
N ILE A 92 5.90 2.41 -7.81
CA ILE A 92 4.86 2.94 -6.92
C ILE A 92 4.34 4.23 -7.54
N GLU A 93 3.03 4.30 -7.73
CA GLU A 93 2.33 5.49 -8.19
C GLU A 93 1.68 6.21 -7.01
N THR A 94 1.77 7.53 -7.01
CA THR A 94 1.08 8.37 -6.04
C THR A 94 0.17 9.33 -6.81
N THR A 95 -1.14 9.17 -6.67
CA THR A 95 -2.13 9.98 -7.38
C THR A 95 -3.20 10.42 -6.39
N GLY A 96 -3.34 11.74 -6.19
CA GLY A 96 -4.38 12.29 -5.30
C GLY A 96 -4.35 11.73 -3.87
N GLY A 97 -3.16 11.48 -3.33
CA GLY A 97 -2.98 10.89 -1.99
C GLY A 97 -3.13 9.38 -1.94
N THR A 98 -3.50 8.72 -3.03
CA THR A 98 -3.59 7.27 -3.12
C THR A 98 -2.24 6.70 -3.55
N ILE A 99 -1.76 5.70 -2.82
CA ILE A 99 -0.49 5.04 -3.06
C ILE A 99 -0.76 3.66 -3.62
N ILE A 100 -0.25 3.39 -4.81
CA ILE A 100 -0.44 2.13 -5.52
C ILE A 100 0.92 1.53 -5.86
N GLN A 101 1.19 0.34 -5.34
CA GLN A 101 2.33 -0.48 -5.73
C GLN A 101 1.89 -1.41 -6.86
N ARG A 102 2.54 -1.30 -8.00
CA ARG A 102 2.34 -2.20 -9.14
C ARG A 102 3.18 -3.44 -8.97
N VAL A 103 2.60 -4.60 -9.25
CA VAL A 103 3.28 -5.90 -9.18
C VAL A 103 2.88 -6.74 -10.38
N GLU A 104 3.84 -7.09 -11.21
CA GLU A 104 3.62 -8.04 -12.30
C GLU A 104 3.57 -9.46 -11.74
N LEU A 105 2.55 -10.20 -12.13
CA LEU A 105 2.34 -11.57 -11.72
C LEU A 105 2.21 -12.46 -12.95
N ILE A 106 2.73 -13.67 -12.86
CA ILE A 106 2.32 -14.75 -13.75
C ILE A 106 1.49 -15.71 -12.91
N GLY A 107 0.23 -15.91 -13.30
CA GLY A 107 -0.69 -16.77 -12.59
C GLY A 107 -0.39 -18.26 -12.74
N PRO A 108 -1.10 -19.12 -12.02
CA PRO A 108 -0.92 -20.58 -12.09
C PRO A 108 -1.21 -21.14 -13.48
N ASP A 109 -2.01 -20.46 -14.28
CA ASP A 109 -2.30 -20.77 -15.68
C ASP A 109 -1.22 -20.28 -16.67
N GLY A 110 -0.18 -19.60 -16.18
CA GLY A 110 0.87 -19.00 -17.01
C GLY A 110 0.49 -17.66 -17.64
N VAL A 111 -0.68 -17.11 -17.32
CA VAL A 111 -1.14 -15.83 -17.88
C VAL A 111 -0.60 -14.65 -17.06
N PRO A 112 0.09 -13.68 -17.72
CA PRO A 112 0.55 -12.47 -17.04
C PRO A 112 -0.62 -11.59 -16.62
N ALA A 113 -0.51 -11.00 -15.42
CA ALA A 113 -1.45 -10.03 -14.89
C ALA A 113 -0.69 -8.93 -14.15
N LEU A 114 -1.25 -7.73 -14.15
CA LEU A 114 -0.72 -6.60 -13.38
C LEU A 114 -1.59 -6.38 -12.16
N ALA A 115 -1.02 -6.57 -10.97
CA ALA A 115 -1.69 -6.29 -9.72
C ALA A 115 -1.41 -4.85 -9.27
N HIS A 116 -2.47 -4.16 -8.88
CA HIS A 116 -2.43 -2.81 -8.33
C HIS A 116 -2.79 -2.90 -6.85
N TYR A 117 -1.77 -2.84 -6.00
CA TYR A 117 -1.95 -2.86 -4.55
C TYR A 117 -2.15 -1.45 -4.02
N VAL A 118 -3.35 -1.16 -3.56
CA VAL A 118 -3.64 0.12 -2.88
C VAL A 118 -3.15 0.02 -1.45
N MET A 119 -2.19 0.86 -1.08
CA MET A 119 -1.53 0.81 0.22
C MET A 119 -2.04 1.92 1.14
N GLN A 120 -2.13 1.62 2.41
CA GLN A 120 -2.58 2.56 3.43
C GLN A 120 -1.61 2.59 4.61
N ARG A 121 -1.16 3.82 4.94
CA ARG A 121 -0.38 4.03 6.16
C ARG A 121 -1.31 4.00 7.37
N GLN A 122 -0.92 3.26 8.39
CA GLN A 122 -1.64 3.18 9.65
C GLN A 122 -1.19 4.27 10.63
N PRO A 123 -1.98 4.56 11.69
CA PRO A 123 -1.60 5.57 12.69
C PRO A 123 -0.25 5.30 13.38
N ASP A 124 0.15 4.04 13.50
CA ASP A 124 1.45 3.64 14.06
C ASP A 124 2.62 3.74 13.06
N GLY A 125 2.35 4.18 11.83
CA GLY A 125 3.33 4.30 10.76
C GLY A 125 3.55 3.05 9.93
N SER A 126 2.95 1.91 10.28
CA SER A 126 3.01 0.69 9.49
C SER A 126 2.14 0.80 8.23
N TRP A 127 2.36 -0.09 7.29
CA TRP A 127 1.60 -0.15 6.05
C TRP A 127 0.70 -1.37 6.01
N ARG A 128 -0.47 -1.21 5.40
CA ARG A 128 -1.40 -2.32 5.14
C ARG A 128 -1.99 -2.22 3.75
N ILE A 129 -2.47 -3.34 3.25
CA ILE A 129 -3.12 -3.44 1.94
C ILE A 129 -4.58 -3.06 2.10
N ASN A 130 -4.97 -1.96 1.44
CA ASN A 130 -6.33 -1.43 1.46
C ASN A 130 -7.17 -1.89 0.27
N GLY A 131 -6.57 -2.57 -0.65
CA GLY A 131 -7.23 -3.13 -1.84
C GLY A 131 -6.22 -3.67 -2.82
N CYS A 132 -6.70 -4.50 -3.73
CA CYS A 132 -5.93 -5.00 -4.85
C CYS A 132 -6.87 -5.25 -6.01
N PHE A 133 -6.49 -4.81 -7.19
CA PHE A 133 -7.21 -5.13 -8.41
C PHE A 133 -6.23 -5.55 -9.51
N LEU A 134 -6.70 -6.40 -10.41
CA LEU A 134 -5.90 -6.94 -11.50
C LEU A 134 -6.31 -6.31 -12.81
N THR A 135 -5.32 -6.00 -13.64
CA THR A 135 -5.49 -5.65 -15.05
C THR A 135 -4.64 -6.56 -15.91
N ALA A 136 -4.88 -6.55 -17.22
CA ALA A 136 -4.02 -7.27 -18.14
C ALA A 136 -2.60 -6.70 -18.09
N SER A 137 -1.60 -7.57 -18.11
CA SER A 137 -0.20 -7.15 -18.20
C SER A 137 0.08 -6.52 -19.56
N GLU A 138 0.85 -5.43 -19.58
CA GLU A 138 1.33 -4.80 -20.81
C GLU A 138 2.55 -5.52 -21.40
N GLN A 139 3.00 -6.61 -20.81
CA GLN A 139 4.11 -7.39 -21.35
C GLN A 139 3.69 -7.98 -22.71
N ARG A 140 4.24 -7.39 -23.77
CA ARG A 140 4.11 -7.97 -25.10
C ARG A 140 4.93 -9.26 -25.13
N THR A 141 4.27 -10.36 -25.36
CA THR A 141 4.91 -11.58 -25.80
C THR A 141 5.53 -11.30 -27.18
N THR A 142 6.85 -11.16 -27.21
CA THR A 142 7.61 -11.23 -28.46
C THR A 142 7.84 -12.69 -28.83
#